data_560d0791e8a3ffecba94b407db78b585
#
_entry.id   560d0791e8a3ffecba94b407db78b585
#
_cell.length_a   1.000
_cell.length_b   1.000
_cell.length_c   1.000
_cell.angle_alpha   90.00
_cell.angle_beta   90.00
_cell.angle_gamma   90.00
#
_symmetry.space_group_name_H-M   'P 1'
#
loop_
_entity.id
_entity.type
_entity.pdbx_description
1 polymer ?
#
loop_
_entity_poly.entity_id
_entity_poly.type
_entity_poly.pdbx_seq_one_letter_code
_entity_poly.pdbx_strand_id
1 'polypeptide(L)'
;MGVIVGREGWGKSHSALTVAKAVDPSFTADDVFFQPQDLLKAFDSDQYRAGDVVVLDEAGVGMGSRTWYEKEQVLLNQTLQTVRDDNMGVLFTLPRLSELDSMARGRLHAFVEIVDIQRDEYALAKWKRVKPLRGERSNILY
;
A
#
# COMPACT_ATOMS: atom_id res chain seq x y z
N MET A 1 1.30 5.31 5.96
CA MET A 1 1.43 4.34 4.86
C MET A 1 1.35 2.94 5.42
N GLY A 2 0.52 2.10 4.83
CA GLY A 2 0.34 0.70 5.22
C GLY A 2 0.48 -0.24 4.03
N VAL A 3 0.85 -1.48 4.30
CA VAL A 3 0.89 -2.55 3.29
C VAL A 3 0.13 -3.76 3.80
N ILE A 4 -0.66 -4.36 2.92
CA ILE A 4 -1.40 -5.58 3.16
C ILE A 4 -0.83 -6.66 2.24
N VAL A 5 -0.29 -7.71 2.83
CA VAL A 5 0.26 -8.84 2.09
C VAL A 5 -0.52 -10.11 2.35
N GLY A 6 -0.48 -11.02 1.39
CA GLY A 6 -1.15 -12.32 1.50
C GLY A 6 -1.20 -13.02 0.16
N ARG A 7 -1.55 -14.29 0.18
CA ARG A 7 -1.68 -15.08 -1.04
C ARG A 7 -2.74 -14.50 -1.98
N GLU A 8 -2.59 -14.79 -3.26
CA GLU A 8 -3.61 -14.46 -4.24
C GLU A 8 -4.96 -15.11 -3.87
N GLY A 9 -6.05 -14.36 -4.06
CA GLY A 9 -7.39 -14.81 -3.67
C GLY A 9 -7.70 -14.78 -2.17
N TRP A 10 -6.79 -14.27 -1.33
CA TRP A 10 -6.99 -14.21 0.13
C TRP A 10 -7.63 -12.92 0.64
N GLY A 11 -8.27 -12.16 -0.23
CA GLY A 11 -9.06 -10.99 0.16
C GLY A 11 -8.25 -9.75 0.55
N LYS A 12 -7.00 -9.61 0.06
CA LYS A 12 -6.16 -8.42 0.29
C LYS A 12 -6.87 -7.13 -0.11
N SER A 13 -7.39 -7.09 -1.33
CA SER A 13 -8.11 -5.92 -1.86
C SER A 13 -9.31 -5.58 -0.99
N HIS A 14 -10.13 -6.57 -0.65
CA HIS A 14 -11.30 -6.37 0.22
C HIS A 14 -10.89 -5.85 1.60
N SER A 15 -9.84 -6.40 2.18
CA SER A 15 -9.28 -5.94 3.46
C SER A 15 -8.78 -4.49 3.35
N ALA A 16 -8.12 -4.13 2.25
CA ALA A 16 -7.66 -2.76 2.01
C ALA A 16 -8.82 -1.77 1.95
N LEU A 17 -9.88 -2.11 1.21
CA LEU A 17 -11.09 -1.27 1.11
C LEU A 17 -11.77 -1.09 2.48
N THR A 18 -11.87 -2.17 3.25
CA THR A 18 -12.45 -2.14 4.60
C THR A 18 -11.64 -1.23 5.52
N VAL A 19 -10.32 -1.35 5.51
CA VAL A 19 -9.44 -0.51 6.33
C VAL A 19 -9.49 0.93 5.88
N ALA A 20 -9.40 1.19 4.56
CA ALA A 20 -9.48 2.54 4.01
C ALA A 20 -10.76 3.24 4.44
N LYS A 21 -11.91 2.58 4.29
CA LYS A 21 -13.21 3.12 4.70
C LYS A 21 -13.33 3.36 6.20
N ALA A 22 -12.70 2.53 7.02
CA ALA A 22 -12.69 2.70 8.47
C ALA A 22 -11.83 3.89 8.93
N VAL A 23 -10.73 4.16 8.19
CA VAL A 23 -9.82 5.27 8.50
C VAL A 23 -10.34 6.60 7.92
N ASP A 24 -10.88 6.55 6.72
CA ASP A 24 -11.42 7.70 5.99
C ASP A 24 -12.88 7.42 5.60
N PRO A 25 -13.86 7.98 6.32
CA PRO A 25 -15.28 7.81 6.00
C PRO A 25 -15.68 8.35 4.62
N SER A 26 -14.91 9.26 4.04
CA SER A 26 -15.15 9.80 2.69
C SER A 26 -14.65 8.89 1.56
N PHE A 27 -13.81 7.90 1.88
CA PHE A 27 -13.23 6.96 0.91
C PHE A 27 -14.30 6.28 0.03
N THR A 28 -14.05 6.24 -1.27
CA THR A 28 -14.92 5.62 -2.29
C THR A 28 -14.11 4.72 -3.24
N ALA A 29 -14.79 4.08 -4.16
CA ALA A 29 -14.14 3.27 -5.20
C ALA A 29 -13.26 4.10 -6.15
N ASP A 30 -13.51 5.40 -6.27
CA ASP A 30 -12.71 6.32 -7.08
C ASP A 30 -11.31 6.58 -6.50
N ASP A 31 -11.10 6.22 -5.23
CA ASP A 31 -9.83 6.34 -4.50
C ASP A 31 -8.97 5.08 -4.59
N VAL A 32 -9.38 4.13 -5.45
CA VAL A 32 -8.66 2.87 -5.72
C VAL A 32 -7.94 2.95 -7.05
N PHE A 33 -6.64 2.72 -7.01
CA PHE A 33 -5.76 2.76 -8.18
C PHE A 33 -5.07 1.42 -8.36
N PHE A 34 -4.78 1.09 -9.61
CA PHE A 34 -4.06 -0.14 -9.99
C PHE A 34 -2.69 0.16 -10.60
N GLN A 35 -2.43 1.41 -10.93
CA GLN A 35 -1.17 1.86 -11.51
C GLN A 35 -0.65 3.09 -10.75
N PRO A 36 0.66 3.12 -10.37
CA PRO A 36 1.24 4.27 -9.68
C PRO A 36 1.10 5.59 -10.45
N GLN A 37 1.19 5.53 -11.78
CA GLN A 37 1.05 6.72 -12.62
C GLN A 37 -0.34 7.36 -12.55
N ASP A 38 -1.39 6.57 -12.42
CA ASP A 38 -2.75 7.09 -12.32
C ASP A 38 -2.99 7.74 -10.96
N LEU A 39 -2.41 7.17 -9.92
CA LEU A 39 -2.41 7.77 -8.59
C LEU A 39 -1.66 9.11 -8.57
N LEU A 40 -0.49 9.21 -9.22
CA LEU A 40 0.24 10.47 -9.33
C LEU A 40 -0.55 11.54 -10.07
N LYS A 41 -1.20 11.20 -11.18
CA LYS A 41 -2.07 12.12 -11.91
C LYS A 41 -3.24 12.61 -11.05
N ALA A 42 -3.81 11.73 -10.24
CA ALA A 42 -4.89 12.10 -9.34
C ALA A 42 -4.41 13.07 -8.25
N PHE A 43 -3.19 12.93 -7.74
CA PHE A 43 -2.61 13.91 -6.81
C PHE A 43 -2.38 15.27 -7.46
N ASP A 44 -1.96 15.33 -8.73
CA ASP A 44 -1.77 16.57 -9.47
C ASP A 44 -3.09 17.31 -9.74
N SER A 45 -4.23 16.67 -9.58
CA SER A 45 -5.56 17.26 -9.80
C SER A 45 -6.14 18.02 -8.61
N ASP A 46 -5.40 18.15 -7.51
CA ASP A 46 -5.81 18.83 -6.26
C ASP A 46 -7.10 18.30 -5.62
N GLN A 47 -7.50 17.07 -5.97
CA GLN A 47 -8.74 16.48 -5.44
C GLN A 47 -8.58 15.89 -4.04
N TYR A 48 -7.35 15.64 -3.58
CA TYR A 48 -7.05 15.05 -2.27
C TYR A 48 -6.60 16.08 -1.25
N ARG A 49 -6.90 15.81 0.02
CA ARG A 49 -6.58 16.65 1.16
C ARG A 49 -5.88 15.84 2.25
N ALA A 50 -5.27 16.54 3.19
CA ALA A 50 -4.70 15.91 4.37
C ALA A 50 -5.75 15.07 5.12
N GLY A 51 -5.43 13.82 5.38
CA GLY A 51 -6.30 12.85 6.04
C GLY A 51 -7.03 11.91 5.08
N ASP A 52 -7.12 12.21 3.79
CA ASP A 52 -7.70 11.31 2.79
C ASP A 52 -6.84 10.05 2.64
N VAL A 53 -7.50 8.94 2.33
CA VAL A 53 -6.86 7.63 2.13
C VAL A 53 -7.08 7.15 0.70
N VAL A 54 -6.02 6.67 0.08
CA VAL A 54 -6.06 6.02 -1.23
C VAL A 54 -5.54 4.59 -1.15
N VAL A 55 -5.99 3.74 -2.04
CA VAL A 55 -5.55 2.35 -2.17
C VAL A 55 -4.85 2.17 -3.50
N LEU A 56 -3.63 1.63 -3.48
CA LEU A 56 -2.95 1.12 -4.67
C LEU A 56 -3.00 -0.41 -4.60
N ASP A 57 -3.93 -0.96 -5.37
CA ASP A 57 -4.22 -2.40 -5.36
C ASP A 57 -3.32 -3.14 -6.35
N GLU A 58 -2.84 -4.29 -5.94
CA GLU A 58 -1.93 -5.12 -6.75
C GLU A 58 -0.69 -4.38 -7.26
N ALA A 59 -0.13 -3.49 -6.45
CA ALA A 59 1.07 -2.74 -6.77
C ALA A 59 2.25 -3.70 -7.02
N GLY A 60 2.52 -4.03 -8.26
CA GLY A 60 3.62 -4.94 -8.65
C GLY A 60 3.19 -6.21 -9.40
N VAL A 61 1.89 -6.43 -9.61
CA VAL A 61 1.41 -7.61 -10.34
C VAL A 61 1.42 -7.38 -11.86
N GLY A 62 2.14 -8.24 -12.57
CA GLY A 62 1.88 -8.49 -14.00
C GLY A 62 2.96 -8.08 -14.98
N MET A 63 4.19 -7.79 -14.56
CA MET A 63 5.21 -7.35 -15.52
C MET A 63 6.57 -8.00 -15.36
N GLY A 64 6.83 -8.94 -16.25
CA GLY A 64 8.01 -9.81 -16.24
C GLY A 64 9.32 -9.17 -16.72
N SER A 65 9.45 -7.85 -16.84
CA SER A 65 10.70 -7.23 -17.25
C SER A 65 11.34 -6.40 -16.15
N ARG A 66 12.62 -6.60 -15.95
CA ARG A 66 13.43 -5.88 -14.97
C ARG A 66 13.37 -4.36 -15.17
N THR A 67 13.34 -3.90 -16.42
CA THR A 67 13.28 -2.48 -16.79
C THR A 67 11.95 -1.84 -16.39
N TRP A 68 10.87 -2.59 -16.48
CA TRP A 68 9.55 -2.11 -16.06
C TRP A 68 9.49 -1.97 -14.53
N TYR A 69 9.99 -2.96 -13.81
CA TYR A 69 10.09 -2.96 -12.36
C TYR A 69 10.85 -1.73 -11.83
N GLU A 70 11.97 -1.37 -12.46
CA GLU A 70 12.77 -0.20 -12.08
C GLU A 70 11.98 1.11 -12.27
N LYS A 71 11.25 1.25 -13.37
CA LYS A 71 10.40 2.44 -13.63
C LYS A 71 9.27 2.56 -12.62
N GLU A 72 8.61 1.46 -12.29
CA GLU A 72 7.53 1.49 -11.30
C GLU A 72 8.02 1.77 -9.89
N GLN A 73 9.20 1.30 -9.51
CA GLN A 73 9.78 1.64 -8.22
C GLN A 73 10.06 3.15 -8.10
N VAL A 74 10.51 3.79 -9.17
CA VAL A 74 10.69 5.25 -9.20
C VAL A 74 9.35 5.96 -9.01
N LEU A 75 8.33 5.58 -9.78
CA LEU A 75 6.99 6.15 -9.68
C LEU A 75 6.39 5.92 -8.29
N LEU A 76 6.54 4.72 -7.75
CA LEU A 76 6.09 4.39 -6.42
C LEU A 76 6.76 5.27 -5.35
N ASN A 77 8.07 5.47 -5.44
CA ASN A 77 8.80 6.32 -4.51
C ASN A 77 8.38 7.79 -4.61
N GLN A 78 8.09 8.30 -5.82
CA GLN A 78 7.52 9.63 -6.02
C GLN A 78 6.13 9.74 -5.39
N THR A 79 5.27 8.77 -5.62
CA THR A 79 3.94 8.67 -4.98
C THR A 79 4.04 8.73 -3.46
N LEU A 80 4.95 7.97 -2.88
CA LEU A 80 5.17 7.93 -1.43
C LEU A 80 5.67 9.26 -0.87
N GLN A 81 6.48 10.00 -1.63
CA GLN A 81 6.92 11.32 -1.22
C GLN A 81 5.74 12.30 -1.20
N THR A 82 4.93 12.33 -2.25
CA THR A 82 3.73 13.18 -2.32
C THR A 82 2.76 12.88 -1.18
N VAL A 83 2.44 11.61 -0.95
CA VAL A 83 1.57 11.18 0.16
C VAL A 83 2.07 11.70 1.51
N ARG A 84 3.37 11.67 1.73
CA ARG A 84 3.97 12.16 2.98
C ARG A 84 3.86 13.68 3.10
N ASP A 85 4.20 14.39 2.04
CA ASP A 85 4.22 15.86 2.04
C ASP A 85 2.81 16.42 2.23
N ASP A 86 1.79 15.75 1.68
CA ASP A 86 0.39 16.15 1.76
C ASP A 86 -0.35 15.54 2.99
N ASN A 87 0.34 14.80 3.85
CA ASN A 87 -0.24 14.13 5.03
C ASN A 87 -1.42 13.21 4.72
N MET A 88 -1.34 12.49 3.61
CA MET A 88 -2.34 11.52 3.18
C MET A 88 -2.04 10.11 3.68
N GLY A 89 -3.04 9.25 3.65
CA GLY A 89 -2.91 7.82 3.85
C GLY A 89 -2.79 7.06 2.54
N VAL A 90 -1.90 6.07 2.46
CA VAL A 90 -1.88 5.13 1.35
C VAL A 90 -1.79 3.70 1.86
N LEU A 91 -2.61 2.83 1.28
CA LEU A 91 -2.58 1.38 1.51
C LEU A 91 -2.18 0.68 0.22
N PHE A 92 -1.19 -0.20 0.32
CA PHE A 92 -0.77 -1.06 -0.79
C PHE A 92 -1.24 -2.48 -0.54
N THR A 93 -1.65 -3.16 -1.60
CA THR A 93 -1.79 -4.61 -1.56
C THR A 93 -0.70 -5.26 -2.39
N LEU A 94 -0.07 -6.28 -1.85
CA LEU A 94 1.04 -7.00 -2.49
C LEU A 94 0.95 -8.48 -2.15
N PRO A 95 1.37 -9.37 -3.06
CA PRO A 95 1.52 -10.78 -2.72
C PRO A 95 2.58 -11.00 -1.64
N ARG A 96 3.68 -10.23 -1.69
CA ARG A 96 4.82 -10.36 -0.76
C ARG A 96 5.44 -9.00 -0.47
N LEU A 97 5.92 -8.82 0.75
CA LEU A 97 6.63 -7.61 1.16
C LEU A 97 7.94 -7.40 0.38
N SER A 98 8.57 -8.48 -0.09
CA SER A 98 9.81 -8.42 -0.88
C SER A 98 9.66 -7.69 -2.22
N GLU A 99 8.43 -7.47 -2.68
CA GLU A 99 8.15 -6.70 -3.88
C GLU A 99 8.31 -5.19 -3.70
N LEU A 100 8.32 -4.71 -2.45
CA LEU A 100 8.76 -3.35 -2.15
C LEU A 100 10.27 -3.29 -2.00
N ASP A 101 10.88 -2.26 -2.58
CA ASP A 101 12.28 -1.97 -2.35
C ASP A 101 12.56 -1.52 -0.90
N SER A 102 13.83 -1.40 -0.55
CA SER A 102 14.24 -1.03 0.81
C SER A 102 13.80 0.39 1.18
N MET A 103 13.74 1.31 0.21
CA MET A 103 13.34 2.69 0.43
C MET A 103 11.84 2.76 0.75
N ALA A 104 11.00 2.09 -0.02
CA ALA A 104 9.57 2.02 0.23
C ALA A 104 9.26 1.30 1.54
N ARG A 105 9.96 0.20 1.85
CA ARG A 105 9.83 -0.50 3.14
C ARG A 105 10.18 0.38 4.33
N GLY A 106 11.19 1.22 4.22
CA GLY A 106 11.59 2.17 5.26
C GLY A 106 10.53 3.24 5.59
N ARG A 107 9.55 3.43 4.72
CA ARG A 107 8.45 4.41 4.90
C ARG A 107 7.15 3.79 5.43
N LEU A 108 7.11 2.48 5.65
CA LEU A 108 5.94 1.80 6.20
C LEU A 108 5.71 2.17 7.67
N HIS A 109 4.46 2.41 8.02
CA HIS A 109 4.01 2.60 9.41
C HIS A 109 3.24 1.38 9.92
N ALA A 110 2.55 0.67 9.02
CA ALA A 110 1.77 -0.50 9.33
C ALA A 110 2.00 -1.61 8.30
N PHE A 111 2.06 -2.83 8.80
CA PHE A 111 2.16 -4.05 8.03
C PHE A 111 1.05 -5.00 8.44
N VAL A 112 0.27 -5.46 7.48
CA VAL A 112 -0.83 -6.39 7.69
C VAL A 112 -0.58 -7.63 6.85
N GLU A 113 -0.59 -8.78 7.48
CA GLU A 113 -0.44 -10.08 6.83
C GLU A 113 -1.73 -10.86 6.94
N ILE A 114 -2.35 -11.19 5.81
CA ILE A 114 -3.47 -12.12 5.79
C ILE A 114 -2.92 -13.53 5.97
N VAL A 115 -3.25 -14.16 7.08
CA VAL A 115 -2.68 -15.46 7.48
C VAL A 115 -3.62 -16.63 7.26
N ASP A 116 -4.92 -16.36 7.19
CA ASP A 116 -5.93 -17.38 6.93
C ASP A 116 -7.22 -16.73 6.38
N ILE A 117 -8.02 -17.50 5.68
CA ILE A 117 -9.33 -17.10 5.19
C ILE A 117 -10.36 -18.22 5.38
N GLN A 118 -11.57 -17.81 5.77
CA GLN A 118 -12.76 -18.60 5.61
C GLN A 118 -13.58 -17.91 4.50
N ARG A 119 -13.72 -18.56 3.34
CA ARG A 119 -14.41 -17.97 2.20
C ARG A 119 -15.82 -17.54 2.62
N ASP A 120 -16.19 -16.34 2.18
CA ASP A 120 -17.48 -15.70 2.43
C ASP A 120 -17.77 -15.34 3.90
N GLU A 121 -16.86 -15.59 4.83
CA GLU A 121 -17.04 -15.26 6.23
C GLU A 121 -16.03 -14.25 6.76
N TYR A 122 -14.74 -14.59 6.75
CA TYR A 122 -13.68 -13.69 7.30
C TYR A 122 -12.31 -13.91 6.67
N ALA A 123 -11.47 -12.89 6.84
CA ALA A 123 -10.02 -13.00 6.66
C ALA A 123 -9.32 -12.73 8.00
N LEU A 124 -8.47 -13.65 8.42
CA LEU A 124 -7.66 -13.46 9.61
C LEU A 124 -6.37 -12.74 9.26
N ALA A 125 -6.13 -11.60 9.87
CA ALA A 125 -4.98 -10.77 9.60
C ALA A 125 -4.15 -10.52 10.86
N LYS A 126 -2.82 -10.54 10.70
CA LYS A 126 -1.87 -10.09 11.72
C LYS A 126 -1.45 -8.66 11.41
N TRP A 127 -1.70 -7.77 12.37
CA TRP A 127 -1.29 -6.38 12.31
C TRP A 127 0.01 -6.17 13.04
N LYS A 128 0.94 -5.44 12.41
CA LYS A 128 2.22 -5.08 13.00
C LYS A 128 2.48 -3.59 12.78
N ARG A 129 2.85 -2.90 13.85
CA ARG A 129 3.37 -1.55 13.74
C ARG A 129 4.82 -1.61 13.28
N VAL A 130 5.16 -0.87 12.24
CA VAL A 130 6.53 -0.77 11.78
C VAL A 130 7.23 0.34 12.57
N LYS A 131 8.33 0.01 13.23
CA LYS A 131 9.19 1.00 13.90
C LYS A 131 10.40 1.27 13.01
N PRO A 132 10.66 2.53 12.62
CA PRO A 132 11.90 2.86 11.94
C PRO A 132 13.06 2.57 12.89
N LEU A 133 14.02 1.77 12.46
CA LEU A 133 15.26 1.61 13.17
C LEU A 133 16.16 2.83 12.89
N ARG A 134 16.76 3.39 13.92
CA ARG A 134 17.88 4.34 13.79
C ARG A 134 19.10 3.56 13.30
N GLY A 135 19.41 3.65 12.01
CA GLY A 135 20.52 2.94 11.38
C GLY A 135 20.10 2.30 10.05
N GLU A 136 21.06 2.04 9.18
CA GLU A 136 20.91 1.74 7.74
C GLU A 136 20.09 0.49 7.35
N ARG A 137 19.38 -0.16 8.26
CA ARG A 137 18.51 -1.31 7.95
C ARG A 137 17.16 -1.15 8.65
N SER A 138 16.14 -0.85 7.88
CA SER A 138 14.75 -0.95 8.35
C SER A 138 14.39 -2.43 8.53
N ASN A 139 14.49 -2.93 9.75
CA ASN A 139 13.95 -4.23 10.09
C ASN A 139 12.52 -4.05 10.60
N ILE A 140 11.59 -4.79 10.03
CA ILE A 140 10.25 -4.93 10.57
C ILE A 140 10.41 -5.79 11.83
N LEU A 141 10.27 -5.16 13.00
CA LEU A 141 10.22 -5.90 14.25
C LEU A 141 8.85 -6.54 14.39
N TYR A 142 8.86 -7.84 14.44
CA TYR A 142 7.69 -8.68 14.69
C TYR A 142 7.23 -8.59 16.15
#